data_3bc38f295f585c387f8a83a19705ec40
#
_entry.id   3bc38f295f585c387f8a83a19705ec40
#
_cell.length_a   1.000
_cell.length_b   1.000
_cell.length_c   1.000
_cell.angle_alpha   90.00
_cell.angle_beta   90.00
_cell.angle_gamma   90.00
#
_symmetry.space_group_name_H-M   'P 1'
#
loop_
_entity.id
_entity.type
_entity.pdbx_description
1 polymer ?
#
loop_
_entity_poly.entity_id
_entity_poly.type
_entity_poly.pdbx_seq_one_letter_code
_entity_poly.pdbx_strand_id
1 'polypeptide(L)'
;ATMSLLHSFYCWGAVGTILISSLFFLIFGIDNWKWLAVIWAIIPAVNTYNFMTCPIEPLVDNGSGMGIKNLFSRPFFWVAICLMICSGASELAMAQWASAYAEAALGLSKALGDLAGPCMFAVTMGISRIIFGKYGEQLDLMKFMSGSGILCVVCYLLAALSSSPIIGLIGCIAC
;
A
#
# COMPACT_ATOMS: atom_id res chain seq x y z
N ALA A 1 -9.29 11.80 9.74
CA ALA A 1 -10.18 10.63 9.75
C ALA A 1 -10.63 10.23 8.35
N THR A 2 -11.37 11.05 7.61
CA THR A 2 -11.96 10.74 6.28
C THR A 2 -10.93 10.32 5.23
N MET A 3 -9.78 11.00 5.15
CA MET A 3 -8.72 10.65 4.19
C MET A 3 -8.11 9.27 4.46
N SER A 4 -7.94 8.88 5.73
CA SER A 4 -7.42 7.54 6.07
C SER A 4 -8.40 6.44 5.68
N LEU A 5 -9.71 6.67 5.87
CA LEU A 5 -10.74 5.74 5.41
C LEU A 5 -10.75 5.63 3.88
N LEU A 6 -10.62 6.75 3.16
CA LEU A 6 -10.51 6.73 1.70
C LEU A 6 -9.29 5.92 1.26
N HIS A 7 -8.14 6.12 1.88
CA HIS A 7 -6.94 5.34 1.59
C HIS A 7 -7.05 3.85 1.93
N SER A 8 -7.95 3.46 2.83
CA SER A 8 -8.18 2.03 3.11
C SER A 8 -8.74 1.29 1.90
N PHE A 9 -9.54 1.96 1.04
CA PHE A 9 -10.05 1.35 -0.19
C PHE A 9 -8.96 0.94 -1.17
N TYR A 10 -7.83 1.67 -1.19
CA TYR A 10 -6.64 1.25 -1.94
C TYR A 10 -6.15 -0.14 -1.49
N CYS A 11 -6.07 -0.36 -0.19
CA CYS A 11 -5.62 -1.63 0.36
C CYS A 11 -6.59 -2.78 0.03
N TRP A 12 -7.89 -2.55 0.16
CA TRP A 12 -8.90 -3.54 -0.21
C TRP A 12 -8.95 -3.80 -1.71
N GLY A 13 -8.69 -2.77 -2.52
CA GLY A 13 -8.49 -2.92 -3.96
C GLY A 13 -7.29 -3.81 -4.28
N ALA A 14 -6.17 -3.63 -3.58
CA ALA A 14 -4.98 -4.49 -3.72
C ALA A 14 -5.28 -5.95 -3.35
N VAL A 15 -5.97 -6.20 -2.22
CA VAL A 15 -6.43 -7.54 -1.83
C VAL A 15 -7.30 -8.16 -2.93
N GLY A 16 -8.30 -7.44 -3.41
CA GLY A 16 -9.18 -7.91 -4.47
C GLY A 16 -8.42 -8.24 -5.76
N THR A 17 -7.49 -7.38 -6.15
CA THR A 17 -6.66 -7.60 -7.35
C THR A 17 -5.79 -8.84 -7.22
N ILE A 18 -5.15 -9.06 -6.07
CA ILE A 18 -4.31 -10.24 -5.83
C ILE A 18 -5.17 -11.51 -5.87
N LEU A 19 -6.31 -11.53 -5.16
CA LEU A 19 -7.20 -12.69 -5.12
C LEU A 19 -7.72 -13.06 -6.50
N ILE A 20 -8.23 -12.08 -7.27
CA ILE A 20 -8.77 -12.30 -8.60
C ILE A 20 -7.67 -12.77 -9.56
N SER A 21 -6.49 -12.14 -9.51
CA SER A 21 -5.35 -12.51 -10.36
C SER A 21 -4.85 -13.92 -10.04
N SER A 22 -4.71 -14.26 -8.76
CA SER A 22 -4.29 -15.59 -8.32
C SER A 22 -5.30 -16.66 -8.75
N LEU A 23 -6.60 -16.39 -8.59
CA LEU A 23 -7.67 -17.29 -9.04
C LEU A 23 -7.67 -17.44 -10.56
N PHE A 24 -7.49 -16.35 -11.30
CA PHE A 24 -7.41 -16.38 -12.75
C PHE A 24 -6.27 -17.28 -13.23
N PHE A 25 -5.07 -17.14 -12.67
CA PHE A 25 -3.93 -17.96 -13.03
C PHE A 25 -4.08 -19.43 -12.61
N LEU A 26 -4.78 -19.68 -11.50
CA LEU A 26 -5.09 -21.06 -11.07
C LEU A 26 -6.01 -21.78 -12.06
N ILE A 27 -6.98 -21.06 -12.65
CA ILE A 27 -7.98 -21.64 -13.57
C ILE A 27 -7.46 -21.69 -15.01
N PHE A 28 -6.86 -20.60 -15.51
CA PHE A 28 -6.51 -20.41 -16.91
C PHE A 28 -5.03 -20.60 -17.20
N GLY A 29 -4.19 -20.73 -16.18
CA GLY A 29 -2.74 -20.84 -16.33
C GLY A 29 -2.05 -19.50 -16.58
N ILE A 30 -0.75 -19.47 -16.30
CA ILE A 30 0.07 -18.24 -16.35
C ILE A 30 0.26 -17.72 -17.78
N ASP A 31 0.17 -18.57 -18.78
CA ASP A 31 0.34 -18.19 -20.19
C ASP A 31 -0.74 -17.23 -20.69
N ASN A 32 -1.87 -17.21 -19.99
CA ASN A 32 -3.00 -16.34 -20.30
C ASN A 32 -2.94 -14.94 -19.67
N TRP A 33 -1.78 -14.51 -19.16
CA TRP A 33 -1.59 -13.21 -18.50
C TRP A 33 -2.08 -12.01 -19.32
N LYS A 34 -2.02 -12.09 -20.66
CA LYS A 34 -2.49 -11.04 -21.57
C LYS A 34 -3.98 -10.73 -21.39
N TRP A 35 -4.79 -11.76 -21.21
CA TRP A 35 -6.23 -11.60 -21.00
C TRP A 35 -6.52 -10.97 -19.63
N LEU A 36 -5.76 -11.33 -18.61
CA LEU A 36 -5.85 -10.68 -17.31
C LEU A 36 -5.51 -9.18 -17.41
N ALA A 37 -4.47 -8.82 -18.16
CA ALA A 37 -4.10 -7.43 -18.39
C ALA A 37 -5.23 -6.65 -19.10
N VAL A 38 -5.93 -7.24 -20.07
CA VAL A 38 -7.10 -6.65 -20.72
C VAL A 38 -8.25 -6.44 -19.74
N ILE A 39 -8.53 -7.43 -18.88
CA ILE A 39 -9.55 -7.30 -17.83
C ILE A 39 -9.22 -6.13 -16.90
N TRP A 40 -7.98 -6.03 -16.42
CA TRP A 40 -7.56 -4.92 -15.56
C TRP A 40 -7.56 -3.56 -16.26
N ALA A 41 -7.41 -3.50 -17.59
CA ALA A 41 -7.50 -2.25 -18.36
C ALA A 41 -8.92 -1.67 -18.41
N ILE A 42 -9.95 -2.46 -18.18
CA ILE A 42 -11.35 -2.00 -18.15
C ILE A 42 -11.58 -1.01 -16.99
N ILE A 43 -10.99 -1.27 -15.83
CA ILE A 43 -11.17 -0.42 -14.63
C ILE A 43 -10.71 1.02 -14.87
N PRO A 44 -9.46 1.29 -15.29
CA PRO A 44 -9.03 2.66 -15.58
C PRO A 44 -9.79 3.28 -16.76
N ALA A 45 -10.24 2.49 -17.75
CA ALA A 45 -11.06 3.00 -18.85
C ALA A 45 -12.41 3.52 -18.35
N VAL A 46 -13.11 2.74 -17.52
CA VAL A 46 -14.36 3.16 -16.87
C VAL A 46 -14.13 4.38 -15.96
N ASN A 47 -13.04 4.37 -15.21
CA ASN A 47 -12.71 5.49 -14.33
C ASN A 47 -12.42 6.77 -15.11
N THR A 48 -11.72 6.68 -16.24
CA THR A 48 -11.49 7.81 -17.15
C THR A 48 -12.81 8.38 -17.66
N TYR A 49 -13.73 7.51 -18.09
CA TYR A 49 -15.07 7.95 -18.52
C TYR A 49 -15.81 8.67 -17.41
N ASN A 50 -15.79 8.15 -16.18
CA ASN A 50 -16.40 8.79 -15.03
C ASN A 50 -15.80 10.18 -14.75
N PHE A 51 -14.47 10.33 -14.79
CA PHE A 51 -13.82 11.63 -14.60
C PHE A 51 -14.14 12.64 -15.72
N MET A 52 -14.40 12.17 -16.94
CA MET A 52 -14.81 13.05 -18.03
C MET A 52 -16.27 13.55 -17.91
N THR A 53 -17.12 12.79 -17.23
CA THR A 53 -18.56 13.06 -17.14
C THR A 53 -19.00 13.64 -15.81
N CYS A 54 -18.25 13.40 -14.71
CA CYS A 54 -18.55 13.97 -13.40
C CYS A 54 -18.06 15.41 -13.27
N PRO A 55 -18.91 16.36 -12.82
CA PRO A 55 -18.47 17.69 -12.46
C PRO A 55 -17.57 17.61 -11.22
N ILE A 56 -16.31 18.00 -11.35
CA ILE A 56 -15.35 18.07 -10.24
C ILE A 56 -15.32 19.51 -9.76
N GLU A 57 -15.76 19.77 -8.54
CA GLU A 57 -15.61 21.08 -7.92
C GLU A 57 -14.14 21.34 -7.55
N PRO A 58 -13.64 22.58 -7.76
CA PRO A 58 -12.27 22.92 -7.39
C PRO A 58 -12.11 22.82 -5.87
N LEU A 59 -11.05 22.12 -5.44
CA LEU A 59 -10.71 21.89 -4.03
C LEU A 59 -10.28 23.16 -3.28
N VAL A 60 -9.93 24.21 -4.01
CA VAL A 60 -9.40 25.47 -3.44
C VAL A 60 -10.08 26.65 -4.13
N ASP A 61 -10.64 27.57 -3.35
CA ASP A 61 -11.11 28.85 -3.85
C ASP A 61 -9.97 29.64 -4.49
N ASN A 62 -10.25 30.23 -5.64
CA ASN A 62 -9.29 31.02 -6.41
C ASN A 62 -8.70 32.14 -5.52
N GLY A 63 -7.44 31.99 -5.10
CA GLY A 63 -6.68 33.01 -4.39
C GLY A 63 -6.03 32.59 -3.06
N SER A 64 -6.36 31.43 -2.48
CA SER A 64 -5.83 31.00 -1.17
C SER A 64 -4.62 30.06 -1.25
N GLY A 65 -4.17 29.67 -2.43
CA GLY A 65 -3.05 28.76 -2.63
C GLY A 65 -1.68 29.43 -2.47
N MET A 66 -0.76 28.78 -1.75
CA MET A 66 0.64 29.23 -1.67
C MET A 66 1.31 29.01 -3.04
N GLY A 67 1.96 30.04 -3.61
CA GLY A 67 2.69 29.90 -4.85
C GLY A 67 3.80 28.84 -4.75
N ILE A 68 4.01 28.08 -5.81
CA ILE A 68 4.99 26.98 -5.88
C ILE A 68 6.38 27.41 -5.40
N LYS A 69 6.84 28.60 -5.78
CA LYS A 69 8.13 29.16 -5.38
C LYS A 69 8.28 29.31 -3.87
N ASN A 70 7.21 29.76 -3.21
CA ASN A 70 7.17 29.91 -1.75
C ASN A 70 7.12 28.56 -1.04
N LEU A 71 6.49 27.55 -1.65
CA LEU A 71 6.44 26.19 -1.13
C LEU A 71 7.83 25.55 -1.10
N PHE A 72 8.57 25.63 -2.22
CA PHE A 72 9.94 25.12 -2.31
C PHE A 72 10.93 25.83 -1.37
N SER A 73 10.64 27.05 -0.95
CA SER A 73 11.48 27.79 0.00
C SER A 73 11.29 27.36 1.46
N ARG A 74 10.30 26.51 1.73
CA ARG A 74 10.01 26.04 3.10
C ARG A 74 10.77 24.75 3.42
N PRO A 75 11.65 24.71 4.44
CA PRO A 75 12.39 23.50 4.79
C PRO A 75 11.45 22.35 5.21
N PHE A 76 10.34 22.65 5.85
CA PHE A 76 9.32 21.65 6.21
C PHE A 76 8.76 20.90 5.00
N PHE A 77 8.64 21.56 3.84
CA PHE A 77 8.20 20.92 2.60
C PHE A 77 9.15 19.78 2.17
N TRP A 78 10.45 20.01 2.24
CA TRP A 78 11.44 19.01 1.89
C TRP A 78 11.47 17.84 2.88
N VAL A 79 11.33 18.13 4.17
CA VAL A 79 11.19 17.07 5.20
C VAL A 79 9.96 16.21 4.93
N ALA A 80 8.82 16.83 4.61
CA ALA A 80 7.59 16.09 4.27
C ALA A 80 7.76 15.22 3.03
N ILE A 81 8.43 15.73 1.97
CA ILE A 81 8.76 14.94 0.78
C ILE A 81 9.65 13.75 1.12
N CYS A 82 10.72 13.96 1.89
CA CYS A 82 11.60 12.86 2.31
C CYS A 82 10.83 11.79 3.10
N LEU A 83 9.98 12.20 4.02
CA LEU A 83 9.14 11.25 4.78
C LEU A 83 8.19 10.46 3.87
N MET A 84 7.56 11.12 2.90
CA MET A 84 6.70 10.44 1.94
C MET A 84 7.47 9.45 1.05
N ILE A 85 8.66 9.83 0.59
CA ILE A 85 9.52 8.93 -0.21
C ILE A 85 9.93 7.72 0.62
N CYS A 86 10.40 7.91 1.86
CA CYS A 86 10.80 6.81 2.73
C CYS A 86 9.62 5.87 3.05
N SER A 87 8.45 6.43 3.38
CA SER A 87 7.25 5.66 3.65
C SER A 87 6.79 4.87 2.41
N GLY A 88 6.70 5.53 1.25
CA GLY A 88 6.31 4.87 0.01
C GLY A 88 7.32 3.80 -0.44
N ALA A 89 8.61 4.03 -0.27
CA ALA A 89 9.64 3.06 -0.61
C ALA A 89 9.55 1.81 0.29
N SER A 90 9.32 1.98 1.59
CA SER A 90 9.16 0.84 2.50
C SER A 90 7.88 0.05 2.21
N GLU A 91 6.76 0.72 1.97
CA GLU A 91 5.50 0.07 1.58
C GLU A 91 5.66 -0.74 0.27
N LEU A 92 6.23 -0.11 -0.77
CA LEU A 92 6.43 -0.77 -2.06
C LEU A 92 7.42 -1.93 -1.99
N ALA A 93 8.49 -1.81 -1.20
CA ALA A 93 9.45 -2.89 -1.04
C ALA A 93 8.78 -4.14 -0.43
N MET A 94 7.99 -3.98 0.63
CA MET A 94 7.26 -5.10 1.21
C MET A 94 6.21 -5.67 0.26
N ALA A 95 5.41 -4.82 -0.40
CA ALA A 95 4.39 -5.26 -1.34
C ALA A 95 4.97 -6.06 -2.52
N GLN A 96 6.15 -5.68 -3.03
CA GLN A 96 6.78 -6.33 -4.18
C GLN A 96 7.57 -7.58 -3.82
N TRP A 97 8.27 -7.60 -2.68
CA TRP A 97 9.21 -8.66 -2.36
C TRP A 97 8.69 -9.72 -1.39
N ALA A 98 7.58 -9.45 -0.67
CA ALA A 98 7.04 -10.41 0.31
C ALA A 98 6.62 -11.75 -0.32
N SER A 99 6.10 -11.76 -1.55
CA SER A 99 5.79 -13.00 -2.27
C SER A 99 7.05 -13.79 -2.60
N ALA A 100 8.07 -13.14 -3.19
CA ALA A 100 9.34 -13.79 -3.51
C ALA A 100 10.06 -14.30 -2.25
N TYR A 101 9.97 -13.58 -1.14
CA TYR A 101 10.47 -14.04 0.15
C TYR A 101 9.75 -15.31 0.62
N ALA A 102 8.43 -15.33 0.55
CA ALA A 102 7.63 -16.50 0.95
C ALA A 102 7.92 -17.74 0.07
N GLU A 103 8.11 -17.54 -1.22
CA GLU A 103 8.52 -18.60 -2.15
C GLU A 103 9.93 -19.13 -1.82
N ALA A 104 10.91 -18.24 -1.70
CA ALA A 104 12.32 -18.60 -1.52
C ALA A 104 12.61 -19.18 -0.12
N ALA A 105 12.02 -18.60 0.94
CA ALA A 105 12.34 -18.96 2.31
C ALA A 105 11.46 -20.08 2.88
N LEU A 106 10.20 -20.20 2.42
CA LEU A 106 9.24 -21.19 2.90
C LEU A 106 8.92 -22.29 1.88
N GLY A 107 9.43 -22.19 0.65
CA GLY A 107 9.14 -23.15 -0.43
C GLY A 107 7.68 -23.15 -0.87
N LEU A 108 6.96 -22.04 -0.67
CA LEU A 108 5.55 -21.93 -1.07
C LEU A 108 5.42 -21.84 -2.59
N SER A 109 4.29 -22.32 -3.12
CA SER A 109 3.94 -22.06 -4.50
C SER A 109 3.69 -20.56 -4.73
N LYS A 110 3.83 -20.09 -5.98
CA LYS A 110 3.60 -18.67 -6.33
C LYS A 110 2.27 -18.13 -5.81
N ALA A 111 1.19 -18.89 -6.02
CA ALA A 111 -0.14 -18.49 -5.55
C ALA A 111 -0.22 -18.34 -4.02
N LEU A 112 0.38 -19.27 -3.27
CA LEU A 112 0.45 -19.20 -1.82
C LEU A 112 1.39 -18.10 -1.34
N GLY A 113 2.48 -17.83 -2.05
CA GLY A 113 3.38 -16.72 -1.78
C GLY A 113 2.70 -15.36 -1.94
N ASP A 114 1.90 -15.18 -2.99
CA ASP A 114 1.12 -13.96 -3.22
C ASP A 114 0.03 -13.75 -2.14
N LEU A 115 -0.59 -14.83 -1.68
CA LEU A 115 -1.58 -14.75 -0.60
C LEU A 115 -0.93 -14.51 0.77
N ALA A 116 0.13 -15.24 1.11
CA ALA A 116 0.79 -15.14 2.41
C ALA A 116 1.63 -13.86 2.56
N GLY A 117 2.19 -13.33 1.48
CA GLY A 117 2.99 -12.09 1.49
C GLY A 117 2.14 -10.85 1.22
N PRO A 118 2.07 -10.38 -0.03
CA PRO A 118 1.48 -9.08 -0.35
C PRO A 118 -0.02 -8.97 -0.04
N CYS A 119 -0.79 -10.07 -0.15
CA CYS A 119 -2.21 -10.03 0.20
C CYS A 119 -2.41 -9.82 1.70
N MET A 120 -1.72 -10.57 2.55
CA MET A 120 -1.81 -10.40 4.01
C MET A 120 -1.27 -9.04 4.45
N PHE A 121 -0.19 -8.54 3.84
CA PHE A 121 0.31 -7.19 4.05
C PHE A 121 -0.76 -6.13 3.73
N ALA A 122 -1.43 -6.24 2.58
CA ALA A 122 -2.49 -5.31 2.19
C ALA A 122 -3.70 -5.37 3.14
N VAL A 123 -4.07 -6.55 3.65
CA VAL A 123 -5.12 -6.72 4.67
C VAL A 123 -4.73 -6.00 5.97
N THR A 124 -3.52 -6.23 6.47
CA THR A 124 -3.02 -5.61 7.71
C THR A 124 -2.98 -4.09 7.57
N MET A 125 -2.48 -3.58 6.46
CA MET A 125 -2.45 -2.15 6.15
C MET A 125 -3.88 -1.57 6.06
N GLY A 126 -4.82 -2.26 5.41
CA GLY A 126 -6.21 -1.83 5.30
C GLY A 126 -6.90 -1.73 6.67
N ILE A 127 -6.71 -2.73 7.51
CA ILE A 127 -7.23 -2.73 8.90
C ILE A 127 -6.62 -1.59 9.71
N SER A 128 -5.30 -1.40 9.65
CA SER A 128 -4.59 -0.33 10.33
C SER A 128 -5.13 1.06 9.92
N ARG A 129 -5.38 1.28 8.63
CA ARG A 129 -5.95 2.54 8.11
C ARG A 129 -7.39 2.77 8.59
N ILE A 130 -8.21 1.72 8.71
CA ILE A 130 -9.56 1.82 9.26
C ILE A 130 -9.50 2.18 10.75
N ILE A 131 -8.64 1.51 11.53
CA ILE A 131 -8.46 1.80 12.95
C ILE A 131 -8.00 3.25 13.14
N PHE A 132 -6.99 3.69 12.40
CA PHE A 132 -6.52 5.07 12.45
C PHE A 132 -7.60 6.06 11.99
N GLY A 133 -8.39 5.73 10.97
CA GLY A 133 -9.51 6.55 10.52
C GLY A 133 -10.59 6.75 11.58
N LYS A 134 -10.79 5.75 12.46
CA LYS A 134 -11.78 5.80 13.52
C LYS A 134 -11.27 6.47 14.80
N TYR A 135 -10.04 6.21 15.18
CA TYR A 135 -9.46 6.61 16.47
C TYR A 135 -8.34 7.64 16.35
N GLY A 136 -7.90 7.99 15.15
CA GLY A 136 -6.73 8.83 14.91
C GLY A 136 -6.82 10.24 15.51
N GLU A 137 -8.03 10.79 15.67
CA GLU A 137 -8.23 12.10 16.31
C GLU A 137 -7.94 12.09 17.82
N GLN A 138 -7.94 10.92 18.43
CA GLN A 138 -7.64 10.74 19.86
C GLN A 138 -6.16 10.42 20.11
N LEU A 139 -5.38 10.18 19.05
CA LEU A 139 -3.99 9.79 19.14
C LEU A 139 -3.06 11.00 18.98
N ASP A 140 -2.00 11.01 19.79
CA ASP A 140 -0.88 11.94 19.60
C ASP A 140 -0.14 11.56 18.28
N LEU A 141 -0.30 12.39 17.27
CA LEU A 141 0.22 12.13 15.92
C LEU A 141 1.74 11.89 15.93
N MET A 142 2.49 12.67 16.72
CA MET A 142 3.96 12.53 16.78
C MET A 142 4.39 11.20 17.38
N LYS A 143 3.73 10.77 18.46
CA LYS A 143 4.00 9.48 19.10
C LYS A 143 3.60 8.32 18.18
N PHE A 144 2.46 8.45 17.52
CA PHE A 144 1.99 7.44 16.57
C PHE A 144 2.96 7.28 15.38
N MET A 145 3.38 8.38 14.76
CA MET A 145 4.34 8.35 13.64
C MET A 145 5.70 7.78 14.06
N SER A 146 6.21 8.19 15.23
CA SER A 146 7.46 7.65 15.75
C SER A 146 7.37 6.16 16.07
N GLY A 147 6.25 5.74 16.68
CA GLY A 147 5.99 4.32 16.97
C GLY A 147 5.89 3.46 15.70
N SER A 148 5.20 3.97 14.68
CA SER A 148 5.10 3.29 13.37
C SER A 148 6.47 3.18 12.68
N GLY A 149 7.30 4.21 12.74
CA GLY A 149 8.66 4.16 12.21
C GLY A 149 9.54 3.13 12.92
N ILE A 150 9.47 3.05 14.25
CA ILE A 150 10.20 2.03 15.03
C ILE A 150 9.70 0.63 14.67
N LEU A 151 8.37 0.45 14.57
CA LEU A 151 7.78 -0.83 14.17
C LEU A 151 8.27 -1.25 12.78
N CYS A 152 8.29 -0.34 11.82
CA CYS A 152 8.79 -0.60 10.48
C CYS A 152 10.26 -1.08 10.51
N VAL A 153 11.13 -0.40 11.25
CA VAL A 153 12.54 -0.83 11.41
C VAL A 153 12.62 -2.24 12.02
N VAL A 154 11.85 -2.53 13.06
CA VAL A 154 11.82 -3.87 13.68
C VAL A 154 11.35 -4.92 12.69
N CYS A 155 10.30 -4.65 11.92
CA CYS A 155 9.79 -5.56 10.89
C CYS A 155 10.84 -5.87 9.81
N TYR A 156 11.54 -4.86 9.32
CA TYR A 156 12.63 -5.05 8.37
C TYR A 156 13.80 -5.85 8.96
N LEU A 157 14.17 -5.60 10.21
CA LEU A 157 15.19 -6.39 10.89
C LEU A 157 14.76 -7.85 11.09
N LEU A 158 13.50 -8.09 11.42
CA LEU A 158 12.95 -9.46 11.51
C LEU A 158 12.98 -10.15 10.16
N ALA A 159 12.59 -9.48 9.09
CA ALA A 159 12.62 -10.03 7.73
C ALA A 159 14.06 -10.35 7.28
N ALA A 160 15.04 -9.49 7.63
CA ALA A 160 16.41 -9.62 7.17
C ALA A 160 17.29 -10.55 8.02
N LEU A 161 17.10 -10.57 9.35
CA LEU A 161 18.03 -11.20 10.29
C LEU A 161 17.45 -12.45 10.97
N SER A 162 16.15 -12.72 10.82
CA SER A 162 15.54 -13.88 11.48
C SER A 162 16.06 -15.18 10.90
N SER A 163 16.48 -16.09 11.75
CA SER A 163 16.81 -17.46 11.38
C SER A 163 15.58 -18.31 11.05
N SER A 164 14.39 -17.86 11.44
CA SER A 164 13.12 -18.54 11.14
C SER A 164 12.39 -17.82 9.99
N PRO A 165 12.17 -18.51 8.86
CA PRO A 165 11.46 -17.92 7.72
C PRO A 165 10.03 -17.44 8.06
N ILE A 166 9.37 -18.12 9.03
CA ILE A 166 8.03 -17.74 9.48
C ILE A 166 8.05 -16.38 10.20
N ILE A 167 9.04 -16.16 11.07
CA ILE A 167 9.18 -14.88 11.77
C ILE A 167 9.50 -13.76 10.77
N GLY A 168 10.33 -14.03 9.77
CA GLY A 168 10.62 -13.09 8.70
C GLY A 168 9.36 -12.74 7.89
N LEU A 169 8.51 -13.72 7.57
CA LEU A 169 7.25 -13.47 6.88
C LEU A 169 6.28 -12.64 7.74
N ILE A 170 6.21 -12.91 9.05
CA ILE A 170 5.42 -12.08 9.97
C ILE A 170 5.94 -10.64 9.95
N GLY A 171 7.26 -10.43 9.92
CA GLY A 171 7.85 -9.11 9.73
C GLY A 171 7.38 -8.43 8.44
N CYS A 172 7.33 -9.15 7.32
CA CYS A 172 6.82 -8.62 6.05
C CYS A 172 5.33 -8.22 6.11
N ILE A 173 4.51 -9.00 6.84
CA ILE A 173 3.06 -8.77 6.94
C ILE A 173 2.75 -7.61 7.91
N ALA A 174 3.52 -7.48 8.98
CA ALA A 174 3.26 -6.51 10.05
C ALA A 174 3.86 -5.12 9.80
N CYS A 175 4.71 -4.96 8.77
CA CYS A 175 5.30 -3.68 8.37
C CYS A 175 4.25 -2.77 7.78
#